data_fbc96cea639db69baffeecccf727e91f
#
_entry.id   fbc96cea639db69baffeecccf727e91f
#
_cell.length_a   1.000
_cell.length_b   1.000
_cell.length_c   1.000
_cell.angle_alpha   90.00
_cell.angle_beta   90.00
_cell.angle_gamma   90.00
#
_symmetry.space_group_name_H-M   'P 1'
#
loop_
_entity.id
_entity.type
_entity.pdbx_description
1 polymer ?
#
loop_
_entity_poly.entity_id
_entity_poly.type
_entity_poly.pdbx_seq_one_letter_code
_entity_poly.pdbx_strand_id
1 'polypeptide(L)'
;KGVNYSYREYDEPDYKEDELEDFTGKESYLESSTRATLNKLDEIGKPFFIMIEGAQIDWGGHDNDQDYMVSQFLEFNDTIEVVLEFAKKDKNTIVVVTADHETGGAAIVRGKLSDSTIKNRFVSTNHTASMVPVFSYGYKAHLFKGIYENTEIFNKLLSIVNK
;
A
#
# COMPACT_ATOMS: atom_id res chain seq x y z
N LYS A 1 11.40 -0.24 -6.97
CA LYS A 1 10.31 0.63 -7.39
C LYS A 1 9.37 -0.20 -8.21
N GLY A 2 8.08 -0.14 -7.89
CA GLY A 2 7.07 -1.02 -8.44
C GLY A 2 6.84 -0.87 -9.94
N VAL A 3 6.14 -1.81 -10.51
CA VAL A 3 5.88 -1.94 -11.96
C VAL A 3 5.02 -0.79 -12.52
N ASN A 4 4.42 0.03 -11.67
CA ASN A 4 3.54 1.13 -12.07
C ASN A 4 4.25 2.45 -12.38
N TYR A 5 5.54 2.39 -12.60
CA TYR A 5 6.31 3.57 -13.01
C TYR A 5 5.83 4.29 -14.21
N SER A 6 5.01 3.67 -14.99
CA SER A 6 4.88 4.08 -16.37
C SER A 6 3.65 4.89 -16.67
N TYR A 7 2.73 5.04 -15.74
CA TYR A 7 1.45 5.60 -16.14
C TYR A 7 1.51 7.09 -16.52
N ARG A 8 2.54 7.82 -16.03
CA ARG A 8 2.76 9.22 -16.44
C ARG A 8 4.11 9.50 -17.11
N GLU A 9 5.04 8.54 -17.15
CA GLU A 9 6.31 8.68 -17.86
C GLU A 9 6.25 8.23 -19.33
N TYR A 10 5.21 7.47 -19.70
CA TYR A 10 4.98 7.10 -21.09
C TYR A 10 3.85 7.96 -21.62
N ASP A 11 4.06 8.51 -22.84
CA ASP A 11 2.98 9.12 -23.60
C ASP A 11 1.73 8.27 -23.47
N GLU A 12 0.68 8.89 -22.93
CA GLU A 12 -0.58 8.21 -22.63
C GLU A 12 -0.98 7.36 -23.84
N PRO A 13 -1.10 6.05 -23.70
CA PRO A 13 -1.91 5.35 -24.66
C PRO A 13 -3.28 5.99 -24.60
N ASP A 14 -3.85 6.30 -25.75
CA ASP A 14 -5.21 6.81 -25.93
C ASP A 14 -6.24 5.88 -25.24
N TYR A 15 -6.23 5.83 -23.90
CA TYR A 15 -7.32 5.22 -23.15
C TYR A 15 -8.49 6.18 -23.22
N LYS A 16 -9.49 5.79 -23.95
CA LYS A 16 -10.74 6.53 -23.97
C LYS A 16 -11.36 6.46 -22.56
N GLU A 17 -11.87 7.60 -22.08
CA GLU A 17 -12.55 7.70 -20.77
C GLU A 17 -13.64 6.62 -20.57
N ASP A 18 -14.21 6.12 -21.64
CA ASP A 18 -15.21 5.05 -21.71
C ASP A 18 -14.65 3.68 -21.26
N GLU A 19 -13.34 3.45 -21.31
CA GLU A 19 -12.72 2.20 -20.82
C GLU A 19 -12.47 2.23 -19.30
N LEU A 20 -12.46 3.41 -18.66
CA LEU A 20 -12.31 3.57 -17.21
C LEU A 20 -13.64 3.35 -16.45
N GLU A 21 -14.79 3.55 -17.08
CA GLU A 21 -16.11 3.34 -16.45
C GLU A 21 -16.42 1.89 -16.10
N ASP A 22 -15.72 0.93 -16.70
CA ASP A 22 -15.96 -0.51 -16.48
C ASP A 22 -15.27 -1.07 -15.22
N PHE A 23 -14.47 -0.25 -14.51
CA PHE A 23 -13.79 -0.63 -13.27
C PHE A 23 -14.60 -0.34 -11.99
N THR A 24 -15.70 0.38 -12.07
CA THR A 24 -16.56 0.65 -10.91
C THR A 24 -17.28 -0.63 -10.44
N GLY A 25 -16.77 -1.20 -9.36
CA GLY A 25 -17.33 -2.40 -8.71
C GLY A 25 -16.62 -3.72 -9.03
N LYS A 26 -15.50 -3.70 -9.78
CA LYS A 26 -14.57 -4.82 -9.91
C LYS A 26 -13.37 -4.64 -8.99
N GLU A 27 -12.75 -5.75 -8.59
CA GLU A 27 -11.45 -5.72 -7.90
C GLU A 27 -10.45 -4.89 -8.70
N SER A 28 -9.70 -4.04 -8.01
CA SER A 28 -8.61 -3.28 -8.64
C SER A 28 -7.52 -4.21 -9.19
N TYR A 29 -6.69 -3.69 -10.09
CA TYR A 29 -5.59 -4.48 -10.64
C TYR A 29 -4.63 -4.97 -9.55
N LEU A 30 -4.31 -4.11 -8.57
CA LEU A 30 -3.40 -4.48 -7.48
C LEU A 30 -4.03 -5.55 -6.59
N GLU A 31 -5.31 -5.41 -6.25
CA GLU A 31 -6.06 -6.38 -5.45
C GLU A 31 -6.14 -7.74 -6.15
N SER A 32 -6.60 -7.78 -7.40
CA SER A 32 -6.76 -9.01 -8.17
C SER A 32 -5.43 -9.73 -8.41
N SER A 33 -4.37 -8.98 -8.74
CA SER A 33 -3.02 -9.51 -8.92
C SER A 33 -2.44 -10.08 -7.63
N THR A 34 -2.69 -9.40 -6.51
CA THR A 34 -2.29 -9.86 -5.17
C THR A 34 -2.99 -11.16 -4.83
N ARG A 35 -4.30 -11.23 -5.02
CA ARG A 35 -5.10 -12.44 -4.77
C ARG A 35 -4.62 -13.61 -5.61
N ALA A 36 -4.41 -13.40 -6.91
CA ALA A 36 -3.91 -14.43 -7.81
C ALA A 36 -2.51 -14.93 -7.41
N THR A 37 -1.63 -14.01 -7.03
CA THR A 37 -0.26 -14.33 -6.59
C THR A 37 -0.26 -15.13 -5.30
N LEU A 38 -1.03 -14.72 -4.29
CA LEU A 38 -1.13 -15.44 -3.02
C LEU A 38 -1.69 -16.84 -3.20
N ASN A 39 -2.74 -17.00 -4.02
CA ASN A 39 -3.29 -18.32 -4.34
C ASN A 39 -2.24 -19.22 -5.01
N LYS A 40 -1.46 -18.65 -5.94
CA LYS A 40 -0.41 -19.41 -6.62
C LYS A 40 0.74 -19.82 -5.71
N LEU A 41 1.15 -18.95 -4.80
CA LEU A 41 2.18 -19.24 -3.81
C LEU A 41 1.71 -20.31 -2.80
N ASP A 42 0.44 -20.26 -2.39
CA ASP A 42 -0.18 -21.27 -1.52
C ASP A 42 -0.21 -22.64 -2.19
N GLU A 43 -0.60 -22.72 -3.47
CA GLU A 43 -0.56 -23.97 -4.27
C GLU A 43 0.84 -24.57 -4.35
N ILE A 44 1.89 -23.75 -4.42
CA ILE A 44 3.29 -24.22 -4.46
C ILE A 44 3.69 -24.87 -3.12
N GLY A 45 3.07 -24.47 -2.02
CA GLY A 45 3.24 -25.08 -0.70
C GLY A 45 4.65 -24.90 -0.11
N LYS A 46 5.38 -23.86 -0.49
CA LYS A 46 6.71 -23.51 0.02
C LYS A 46 6.67 -22.18 0.76
N PRO A 47 7.53 -21.98 1.77
CA PRO A 47 7.69 -20.65 2.35
C PRO A 47 8.02 -19.60 1.29
N PHE A 48 7.43 -18.42 1.40
CA PHE A 48 7.65 -17.32 0.47
C PHE A 48 7.79 -15.98 1.21
N PHE A 49 8.37 -15.03 0.53
CA PHE A 49 8.34 -13.61 0.86
C PHE A 49 7.80 -12.85 -0.36
N ILE A 50 6.85 -11.96 -0.13
CA ILE A 50 6.28 -11.11 -1.17
C ILE A 50 6.25 -9.67 -0.67
N MET A 51 6.60 -8.72 -1.52
CA MET A 51 6.42 -7.30 -1.31
C MET A 51 5.43 -6.77 -2.35
N ILE A 52 4.44 -6.04 -1.89
CA ILE A 52 3.36 -5.46 -2.68
C ILE A 52 3.39 -3.96 -2.44
N GLU A 53 3.43 -3.17 -3.49
CA GLU A 53 3.56 -1.72 -3.41
C GLU A 53 2.34 -1.00 -3.99
N GLY A 54 1.77 -0.08 -3.20
CA GLY A 54 0.79 0.91 -3.64
C GLY A 54 1.51 2.17 -4.11
N ALA A 55 2.28 2.08 -5.20
CA ALA A 55 3.21 3.11 -5.66
C ALA A 55 2.56 4.47 -5.96
N GLN A 56 1.31 4.48 -6.41
CA GLN A 56 0.66 5.72 -6.86
C GLN A 56 0.18 6.62 -5.71
N ILE A 57 0.21 6.16 -4.47
CA ILE A 57 -0.03 7.01 -3.29
C ILE A 57 1.05 8.10 -3.22
N ASP A 58 2.31 7.72 -3.42
CA ASP A 58 3.46 8.63 -3.48
C ASP A 58 3.31 9.67 -4.61
N TRP A 59 2.87 9.23 -5.78
CA TRP A 59 2.64 10.12 -6.93
C TRP A 59 1.57 11.17 -6.64
N GLY A 60 0.45 10.77 -6.02
CA GLY A 60 -0.57 11.71 -5.55
C GLY A 60 0.00 12.74 -4.55
N GLY A 61 0.92 12.32 -3.69
CA GLY A 61 1.66 13.20 -2.77
C GLY A 61 2.56 14.19 -3.50
N HIS A 62 3.33 13.75 -4.51
CA HIS A 62 4.18 14.60 -5.35
C HIS A 62 3.38 15.64 -6.13
N ASP A 63 2.24 15.26 -6.65
CA ASP A 63 1.34 16.14 -7.39
C ASP A 63 0.53 17.08 -6.46
N ASN A 64 0.59 16.88 -5.16
CA ASN A 64 -0.27 17.54 -4.18
C ASN A 64 -1.77 17.38 -4.51
N ASP A 65 -2.11 16.25 -5.13
CA ASP A 65 -3.45 15.89 -5.54
C ASP A 65 -4.11 14.99 -4.47
N GLN A 66 -5.01 15.60 -3.69
CA GLN A 66 -5.71 14.90 -2.62
C GLN A 66 -6.56 13.75 -3.12
N ASP A 67 -7.31 13.96 -4.20
CA ASP A 67 -8.29 12.99 -4.66
C ASP A 67 -7.57 11.78 -5.26
N TYR A 68 -6.50 12.03 -6.02
CA TYR A 68 -5.64 10.98 -6.53
C TYR A 68 -4.98 10.18 -5.39
N MET A 69 -4.34 10.84 -4.43
CA MET A 69 -3.68 10.19 -3.30
C MET A 69 -4.67 9.34 -2.48
N VAL A 70 -5.86 9.87 -2.19
CA VAL A 70 -6.87 9.17 -1.40
C VAL A 70 -7.45 7.98 -2.17
N SER A 71 -7.72 8.11 -3.47
CA SER A 71 -8.23 6.99 -4.28
C SER A 71 -7.23 5.83 -4.31
N GLN A 72 -5.95 6.12 -4.49
CA GLN A 72 -4.90 5.10 -4.49
C GLN A 72 -4.66 4.48 -3.10
N PHE A 73 -4.83 5.27 -2.04
CA PHE A 73 -4.80 4.75 -0.68
C PHE A 73 -5.96 3.79 -0.39
N LEU A 74 -7.16 4.08 -0.88
CA LEU A 74 -8.32 3.19 -0.74
C LEU A 74 -8.12 1.89 -1.51
N GLU A 75 -7.62 1.95 -2.74
CA GLU A 75 -7.25 0.76 -3.53
C GLU A 75 -6.22 -0.13 -2.81
N PHE A 76 -5.20 0.51 -2.23
CA PHE A 76 -4.20 -0.21 -1.44
C PHE A 76 -4.80 -0.82 -0.16
N ASN A 77 -5.74 -0.13 0.48
CA ASN A 77 -6.46 -0.65 1.64
C ASN A 77 -7.26 -1.92 1.31
N ASP A 78 -7.93 -1.95 0.16
CA ASP A 78 -8.66 -3.14 -0.30
C ASP A 78 -7.69 -4.30 -0.60
N THR A 79 -6.53 -4.00 -1.17
CA THR A 79 -5.44 -4.96 -1.33
C THR A 79 -4.92 -5.52 0.01
N ILE A 80 -4.80 -4.67 1.03
CA ILE A 80 -4.43 -5.12 2.38
C ILE A 80 -5.48 -6.08 2.94
N GLU A 81 -6.76 -5.86 2.68
CA GLU A 81 -7.83 -6.76 3.13
C GLU A 81 -7.64 -8.17 2.57
N VAL A 82 -7.34 -8.31 1.29
CA VAL A 82 -6.99 -9.61 0.64
C VAL A 82 -5.84 -10.31 1.36
N VAL A 83 -4.78 -9.56 1.68
CA VAL A 83 -3.61 -10.13 2.38
C VAL A 83 -3.97 -10.56 3.80
N LEU A 84 -4.79 -9.78 4.50
CA LEU A 84 -5.25 -10.11 5.84
C LEU A 84 -6.19 -11.33 5.86
N GLU A 85 -7.04 -11.49 4.86
CA GLU A 85 -7.87 -12.70 4.70
C GLU A 85 -7.01 -13.95 4.54
N PHE A 86 -5.99 -13.87 3.68
CA PHE A 86 -5.01 -14.94 3.50
C PHE A 86 -4.31 -15.29 4.81
N ALA A 87 -3.76 -14.30 5.51
CA ALA A 87 -3.04 -14.49 6.76
C ALA A 87 -3.91 -15.05 7.89
N LYS A 88 -5.18 -14.64 7.96
CA LYS A 88 -6.17 -15.18 8.93
C LYS A 88 -6.42 -16.67 8.70
N LYS A 89 -6.43 -17.12 7.44
CA LYS A 89 -6.64 -18.52 7.05
C LYS A 89 -5.39 -19.35 7.30
N ASP A 90 -4.23 -18.90 6.84
CA ASP A 90 -2.95 -19.61 6.91
C ASP A 90 -2.39 -19.70 8.35
N LYS A 91 -2.52 -18.66 9.18
CA LYS A 91 -2.04 -18.55 10.58
C LYS A 91 -0.52 -18.56 10.78
N ASN A 92 0.26 -18.87 9.76
CA ASN A 92 1.73 -18.87 9.78
C ASN A 92 2.32 -17.65 9.06
N THR A 93 1.48 -16.86 8.43
CA THR A 93 1.84 -15.63 7.72
C THR A 93 1.97 -14.46 8.68
N ILE A 94 3.01 -13.65 8.49
CA ILE A 94 3.09 -12.30 9.02
C ILE A 94 2.80 -11.30 7.92
N VAL A 95 1.99 -10.30 8.22
CA VAL A 95 1.73 -9.14 7.38
C VAL A 95 2.38 -7.93 8.04
N VAL A 96 3.14 -7.16 7.27
CA VAL A 96 3.71 -5.88 7.69
C VAL A 96 3.31 -4.84 6.65
N VAL A 97 2.66 -3.78 7.09
CA VAL A 97 2.25 -2.66 6.23
C VAL A 97 2.96 -1.42 6.72
N THR A 98 3.66 -0.76 5.83
CA THR A 98 4.40 0.48 6.13
C THR A 98 4.57 1.29 4.84
N ALA A 99 5.06 2.51 4.98
CA ALA A 99 5.63 3.28 3.88
C ALA A 99 7.15 3.32 4.01
N ASP A 100 7.84 3.58 2.92
CA ASP A 100 9.28 3.86 2.90
C ASP A 100 9.58 5.31 3.34
N HIS A 101 8.66 6.25 3.04
CA HIS A 101 8.70 7.66 3.46
C HIS A 101 7.30 8.29 3.40
N GLU A 102 7.20 9.51 3.83
CA GLU A 102 6.07 10.41 3.61
C GLU A 102 6.34 11.29 2.39
N THR A 103 5.31 11.66 1.63
CA THR A 103 5.40 12.51 0.44
C THR A 103 4.38 13.65 0.49
N GLY A 104 4.85 14.85 0.12
CA GLY A 104 4.03 16.04 0.02
C GLY A 104 3.88 16.84 1.32
N GLY A 105 4.28 16.28 2.46
CA GLY A 105 3.99 16.87 3.77
C GLY A 105 2.48 16.99 3.99
N ALA A 106 1.74 15.95 3.61
CA ALA A 106 0.28 15.94 3.62
C ALA A 106 -0.26 15.96 5.05
N ALA A 107 -1.13 16.91 5.35
CA ALA A 107 -1.81 17.02 6.63
C ALA A 107 -3.31 17.19 6.47
N ILE A 108 -4.11 16.42 7.19
CA ILE A 108 -5.55 16.61 7.26
C ILE A 108 -5.83 17.85 8.11
N VAL A 109 -6.34 18.92 7.49
CA VAL A 109 -6.62 20.19 8.15
C VAL A 109 -8.09 20.38 8.49
N ARG A 110 -8.97 19.62 7.87
CA ARG A 110 -10.42 19.63 8.12
C ARG A 110 -11.03 18.30 7.70
N GLY A 111 -12.07 17.88 8.38
CA GLY A 111 -12.90 16.74 8.01
C GLY A 111 -14.25 16.81 8.67
N LYS A 112 -15.24 16.13 8.07
CA LYS A 112 -16.57 15.98 8.62
C LYS A 112 -17.10 14.58 8.31
N LEU A 113 -17.22 13.78 9.36
CA LEU A 113 -17.65 12.38 9.24
C LEU A 113 -19.04 12.23 8.63
N SER A 114 -19.97 13.13 8.96
CA SER A 114 -21.36 13.05 8.44
C SER A 114 -21.44 13.18 6.91
N ASP A 115 -20.46 13.81 6.30
CA ASP A 115 -20.43 14.09 4.86
C ASP A 115 -19.34 13.26 4.16
N SER A 116 -18.61 12.42 4.92
CA SER A 116 -17.43 11.66 4.45
C SER A 116 -16.40 12.55 3.73
N THR A 117 -16.22 13.78 4.24
CA THR A 117 -15.33 14.75 3.61
C THR A 117 -14.06 14.93 4.42
N ILE A 118 -12.93 15.00 3.73
CA ILE A 118 -11.63 15.41 4.28
C ILE A 118 -11.02 16.49 3.39
N LYS A 119 -10.20 17.33 3.99
CA LYS A 119 -9.39 18.31 3.28
C LYS A 119 -7.97 18.25 3.78
N ASN A 120 -7.06 17.96 2.88
CA ASN A 120 -5.63 17.98 3.11
C ASN A 120 -5.02 19.33 2.72
N ARG A 121 -3.85 19.59 3.28
CA ARG A 121 -2.89 20.57 2.77
C ARG A 121 -1.55 19.88 2.60
N PHE A 122 -0.83 20.31 1.58
CA PHE A 122 0.52 19.88 1.28
C PHE A 122 1.49 21.04 1.48
N VAL A 123 2.70 20.75 1.90
CA VAL A 123 3.74 21.77 2.13
C VAL A 123 4.97 21.57 1.25
N SER A 124 5.00 20.49 0.50
CA SER A 124 6.11 20.10 -0.38
C SER A 124 5.57 19.34 -1.61
N THR A 125 6.37 19.23 -2.63
CA THR A 125 6.19 18.28 -3.74
C THR A 125 7.23 17.14 -3.68
N ASN A 126 7.96 17.03 -2.57
CA ASN A 126 9.02 16.05 -2.35
C ASN A 126 8.69 15.20 -1.13
N HIS A 127 9.52 14.18 -0.91
CA HIS A 127 9.48 13.39 0.31
C HIS A 127 9.81 14.26 1.53
N THR A 128 9.24 13.90 2.68
CA THR A 128 9.59 14.53 3.95
C THR A 128 10.16 13.50 4.92
N ALA A 129 10.79 14.00 5.98
CA ALA A 129 11.33 13.17 7.05
C ALA A 129 10.32 12.87 8.16
N SER A 130 9.03 13.02 7.89
CA SER A 130 7.98 12.66 8.85
C SER A 130 7.99 11.16 9.12
N MET A 131 7.76 10.78 10.36
CA MET A 131 7.63 9.36 10.71
C MET A 131 6.42 8.75 10.01
N VAL A 132 6.59 7.54 9.50
CA VAL A 132 5.52 6.73 8.91
C VAL A 132 5.11 5.60 9.84
N PRO A 133 3.84 5.20 9.86
CA PRO A 133 3.39 4.11 10.72
C PRO A 133 3.84 2.75 10.20
N VAL A 134 4.02 1.80 11.13
CA VAL A 134 4.18 0.39 10.82
C VAL A 134 3.04 -0.38 11.47
N PHE A 135 2.26 -1.08 10.67
CA PHE A 135 1.23 -1.99 11.14
C PHE A 135 1.67 -3.43 10.92
N SER A 136 1.29 -4.31 11.81
CA SER A 136 1.64 -5.73 11.66
C SER A 136 0.52 -6.64 12.19
N TYR A 137 0.33 -7.76 11.50
CA TYR A 137 -0.66 -8.77 11.86
C TYR A 137 -0.10 -10.18 11.67
N GLY A 138 -0.53 -11.11 12.52
CA GLY A 138 -0.25 -12.54 12.37
C GLY A 138 1.01 -13.00 13.13
N TYR A 139 1.73 -13.96 12.56
CA TYR A 139 2.85 -14.62 13.22
C TYR A 139 3.94 -13.64 13.64
N LYS A 140 4.26 -13.60 14.93
CA LYS A 140 5.29 -12.71 15.51
C LYS A 140 5.09 -11.19 15.25
N ALA A 141 3.90 -10.75 14.95
CA ALA A 141 3.61 -9.32 14.69
C ALA A 141 4.10 -8.39 15.82
N HIS A 142 4.15 -8.86 17.06
CA HIS A 142 4.62 -8.08 18.21
C HIS A 142 6.06 -7.55 18.09
N LEU A 143 6.89 -8.14 17.21
CA LEU A 143 8.26 -7.70 16.96
C LEU A 143 8.34 -6.34 16.28
N PHE A 144 7.25 -5.90 15.61
CA PHE A 144 7.20 -4.64 14.89
C PHE A 144 6.66 -3.46 15.71
N LYS A 145 6.49 -3.64 17.01
CA LYS A 145 6.09 -2.55 17.93
C LYS A 145 7.25 -1.61 18.21
N GLY A 146 6.93 -0.34 18.44
CA GLY A 146 7.88 0.68 18.88
C GLY A 146 8.23 1.70 17.80
N ILE A 147 9.20 2.54 18.11
CA ILE A 147 9.76 3.54 17.19
C ILE A 147 11.19 3.10 16.90
N TYR A 148 11.54 3.01 15.66
CA TYR A 148 12.85 2.54 15.20
C TYR A 148 13.14 3.02 13.79
N GLU A 149 14.40 2.94 13.37
CA GLU A 149 14.82 3.28 12.01
C GLU A 149 14.21 2.30 11.00
N ASN A 150 13.87 2.77 9.79
CA ASN A 150 13.29 1.95 8.74
C ASN A 150 14.15 0.72 8.38
N THR A 151 15.48 0.83 8.49
CA THR A 151 16.44 -0.26 8.27
C THR A 151 16.25 -1.44 9.22
N GLU A 152 15.67 -1.21 10.41
CA GLU A 152 15.39 -2.27 11.38
C GLU A 152 14.27 -3.23 10.94
N ILE A 153 13.43 -2.83 9.98
CA ILE A 153 12.42 -3.72 9.39
C ILE A 153 13.08 -4.95 8.79
N PHE A 154 14.20 -4.77 8.09
CA PHE A 154 14.98 -5.88 7.54
C PHE A 154 15.43 -6.86 8.63
N ASN A 155 16.05 -6.36 9.70
CA ASN A 155 16.54 -7.19 10.79
C ASN A 155 15.40 -7.97 11.48
N LYS A 156 14.25 -7.33 11.67
CA LYS A 156 13.06 -7.94 12.26
C LYS A 156 12.53 -9.08 11.37
N LEU A 157 12.40 -8.84 10.06
CA LEU A 157 11.98 -9.87 9.09
C LEU A 157 12.99 -11.02 9.03
N LEU A 158 14.28 -10.73 8.97
CA LEU A 158 15.34 -11.74 8.93
C LEU A 158 15.31 -12.64 10.18
N SER A 159 15.01 -12.08 11.36
CA SER A 159 14.87 -12.83 12.62
C SER A 159 13.70 -13.83 12.62
N ILE A 160 12.75 -13.66 11.71
CA ILE A 160 11.60 -14.55 11.57
C ILE A 160 11.92 -15.69 10.60
N VAL A 161 12.66 -15.39 9.53
CA VAL A 161 12.94 -16.34 8.42
C VAL A 161 14.09 -17.29 8.77
N ASN A 162 15.08 -16.84 9.55
CA ASN A 162 16.30 -17.62 9.87
C ASN A 162 16.15 -18.56 11.08
N LYS A 163 15.03 -19.27 11.19
CA LYS A 163 14.86 -20.28 12.24
C LYS A 163 14.93 -21.69 11.72
#